data_f11c7dfa39b5acc6fc6496f7f882c685
#
_entry.id   f11c7dfa39b5acc6fc6496f7f882c685
#
_cell.length_a   1.000
_cell.length_b   1.000
_cell.length_c   1.000
_cell.angle_alpha   90.00
_cell.angle_beta   90.00
_cell.angle_gamma   90.00
#
_symmetry.space_group_name_H-M   'P 1'
#
loop_
_entity.id
_entity.type
_entity.pdbx_description
1 polymer ?
#
loop_
_entity_poly.entity_id
_entity_poly.type
_entity_poly.pdbx_seq_one_letter_code
_entity_poly.pdbx_strand_id
1 'polypeptide(L)'
;MNSLAGLLPVIVFLAIALAIAVVARRRGERASSGGFIAEYFIGSRSLGPFVLAMTTIATYGSVSSFVGGPGQAWNVGFGWVYMAAVQVTALFLLYGIMGKKMALVSRKLGAVTVVDVIRARYHSNLLANLSALIIVVFFSATMVAQFVGGAKLFSAVTGYSYVAGLLIFGGAVVVFTTIGGFRGVAFTDALCGSAMLVGIVVLAAGILTAGGGYTAIMDTIQANHPEMMKPFADGKMPLSLYFTQWLLVGIFTFCLPQSVVRCMGYKDTRALRHAMTSGTVIIGAMMIGVTALGTLSAGVLTGDLAEYGGSVDNIIPQTIIRCLPTWLAGIAIVGPIAASISTVSSLLIASSSAFIKDLWMHRAQQMGRSIPDTTLARASQCITLALGAIVFVLAIVPPDVIWKINMFAFGGLETAFCWVLLGALFWRRATKQGALASMIGGTLAYCACMAAGFKVAGLHQIVIGLSVAFVLMVGVSLLTSSRARAHENTLQRTTSHTVPRKIPDKRSDTASAQASGTKPTQVPDSVQEIFFPDKPAVLR
;
A
#
# COMPACT_ATOMS: atom_id res chain seq x y z
N MET A 1 27.16 -5.43 20.53
CA MET A 1 26.81 -6.86 20.53
C MET A 1 27.38 -7.51 19.27
N ASN A 2 28.58 -8.07 19.32
CA ASN A 2 29.19 -8.78 18.17
C ASN A 2 28.97 -10.29 18.25
N SER A 3 27.79 -10.75 18.62
CA SER A 3 27.57 -12.18 18.79
C SER A 3 26.74 -12.74 17.63
N LEU A 4 27.25 -13.81 17.01
CA LEU A 4 26.54 -14.68 16.08
C LEU A 4 25.12 -15.05 16.57
N ALA A 5 24.89 -15.08 17.88
CA ALA A 5 23.60 -15.39 18.50
C ALA A 5 22.50 -14.38 18.19
N GLY A 6 22.82 -13.10 18.04
CA GLY A 6 21.84 -12.08 17.64
C GLY A 6 21.57 -12.05 16.13
N LEU A 7 22.56 -12.43 15.32
CA LEU A 7 22.46 -12.47 13.85
C LEU A 7 21.74 -13.71 13.34
N LEU A 8 21.88 -14.84 14.03
CA LEU A 8 21.36 -16.14 13.57
C LEU A 8 19.86 -16.11 13.26
N PRO A 9 18.96 -15.57 14.12
CA PRO A 9 17.53 -15.50 13.81
C PRO A 9 17.22 -14.68 12.54
N VAL A 10 17.95 -13.59 12.30
CA VAL A 10 17.77 -12.75 11.11
C VAL A 10 18.22 -13.50 9.85
N ILE A 11 19.38 -14.16 9.89
CA ILE A 11 19.90 -14.97 8.76
C ILE A 11 18.94 -16.11 8.45
N VAL A 12 18.48 -16.83 9.46
CA VAL A 12 17.52 -17.95 9.30
C VAL A 12 16.21 -17.43 8.67
N PHE A 13 15.70 -16.30 9.16
CA PHE A 13 14.50 -15.70 8.59
C PHE A 13 14.68 -15.32 7.12
N LEU A 14 15.77 -14.65 6.76
CA LEU A 14 16.07 -14.27 5.37
C LEU A 14 16.26 -15.51 4.48
N ALA A 15 16.90 -16.57 4.98
CA ALA A 15 17.07 -17.83 4.25
C ALA A 15 15.72 -18.52 3.99
N ILE A 16 14.82 -18.55 4.99
CA ILE A 16 13.47 -19.11 4.83
C ILE A 16 12.67 -18.27 3.83
N ALA A 17 12.73 -16.94 3.92
CA ALA A 17 12.05 -16.05 2.98
C ALA A 17 12.51 -16.28 1.53
N LEU A 18 13.83 -16.42 1.31
CA LEU A 18 14.41 -16.73 0.02
C LEU A 18 13.98 -18.14 -0.49
N ALA A 19 13.99 -19.13 0.39
CA ALA A 19 13.54 -20.48 0.04
C ALA A 19 12.06 -20.49 -0.38
N ILE A 20 11.20 -19.78 0.34
CA ILE A 20 9.77 -19.61 -0.01
C ILE A 20 9.65 -18.95 -1.39
N ALA A 21 10.40 -17.87 -1.65
CA ALA A 21 10.36 -17.17 -2.93
C ALA A 21 10.75 -18.10 -4.10
N VAL A 22 11.82 -18.89 -3.95
CA VAL A 22 12.27 -19.86 -4.97
C VAL A 22 11.25 -20.98 -5.19
N VAL A 23 10.69 -21.56 -4.11
CA VAL A 23 9.66 -22.61 -4.21
C VAL A 23 8.39 -22.08 -4.86
N ALA A 24 7.95 -20.88 -4.47
CA ALA A 24 6.77 -20.24 -5.03
C ALA A 24 6.92 -19.98 -6.54
N ARG A 25 8.11 -19.52 -6.97
CA ARG A 25 8.45 -19.36 -8.39
C ARG A 25 8.34 -20.68 -9.16
N ARG A 26 8.99 -21.75 -8.67
CA ARG A 26 8.97 -23.07 -9.34
C ARG A 26 7.56 -23.64 -9.46
N ARG A 27 6.70 -23.42 -8.46
CA ARG A 27 5.29 -23.84 -8.50
C ARG A 27 4.47 -22.99 -9.45
N GLY A 28 4.73 -21.68 -9.54
CA GLY A 28 4.07 -20.76 -10.46
C GLY A 28 4.34 -21.12 -11.92
N GLU A 29 5.59 -21.40 -12.27
CA GLU A 29 5.99 -21.81 -13.62
C GLU A 29 5.27 -23.10 -14.10
N ARG A 30 4.94 -24.02 -13.17
CA ARG A 30 4.20 -25.27 -13.47
C ARG A 30 2.67 -25.09 -13.58
N ALA A 31 2.11 -24.05 -12.96
CA ALA A 31 0.65 -23.84 -12.84
C ALA A 31 0.10 -22.76 -13.76
N SER A 32 0.90 -22.16 -14.62
CA SER A 32 0.59 -20.99 -15.43
C SER A 32 -0.41 -21.28 -16.56
N SER A 33 -1.72 -21.22 -16.24
CA SER A 33 -2.80 -21.20 -17.23
C SER A 33 -3.27 -19.79 -17.66
N GLY A 34 -2.79 -18.74 -16.97
CA GLY A 34 -3.26 -17.36 -17.12
C GLY A 34 -2.28 -16.34 -17.72
N GLY A 35 -1.12 -16.81 -18.21
CA GLY A 35 -0.05 -15.93 -18.72
C GLY A 35 0.80 -15.29 -17.62
N PHE A 36 2.04 -14.89 -17.99
CA PHE A 36 3.04 -14.33 -17.07
C PHE A 36 2.53 -13.12 -16.27
N ILE A 37 1.82 -12.20 -16.91
CA ILE A 37 1.36 -10.94 -16.30
C ILE A 37 0.41 -11.18 -15.12
N ALA A 38 -0.63 -12.03 -15.31
CA ALA A 38 -1.61 -12.29 -14.27
C ALA A 38 -0.99 -13.04 -13.08
N GLU A 39 -0.07 -13.95 -13.34
CA GLU A 39 0.63 -14.70 -12.30
C GLU A 39 1.63 -13.83 -11.54
N TYR A 40 2.47 -13.08 -12.26
CA TYR A 40 3.55 -12.30 -11.65
C TYR A 40 3.06 -11.09 -10.86
N PHE A 41 1.94 -10.44 -11.26
CA PHE A 41 1.48 -9.19 -10.63
C PHE A 41 0.29 -9.34 -9.66
N ILE A 42 -0.55 -10.37 -9.79
CA ILE A 42 -1.71 -10.58 -8.90
C ILE A 42 -1.92 -12.05 -8.46
N GLY A 43 -0.97 -12.96 -8.73
CA GLY A 43 -1.04 -14.35 -8.30
C GLY A 43 -2.29 -15.08 -8.77
N SER A 44 -2.76 -14.81 -9.99
CA SER A 44 -3.95 -15.45 -10.62
C SER A 44 -5.23 -15.40 -9.77
N ARG A 45 -5.37 -14.44 -8.85
CA ARG A 45 -6.56 -14.24 -7.99
C ARG A 45 -6.92 -15.46 -7.13
N SER A 46 -5.93 -16.19 -6.65
CA SER A 46 -6.10 -17.46 -5.93
C SER A 46 -5.92 -17.37 -4.41
N LEU A 47 -5.86 -16.16 -3.85
CA LEU A 47 -5.57 -15.95 -2.43
C LEU A 47 -6.74 -16.42 -1.56
N GLY A 48 -6.49 -17.41 -0.71
CA GLY A 48 -7.42 -17.87 0.32
C GLY A 48 -7.53 -16.87 1.50
N PRO A 49 -8.51 -17.05 2.41
CA PRO A 49 -8.81 -16.10 3.48
C PRO A 49 -7.60 -15.79 4.36
N PHE A 50 -6.86 -16.83 4.78
CA PHE A 50 -5.69 -16.68 5.65
C PHE A 50 -4.56 -15.90 4.96
N VAL A 51 -4.17 -16.30 3.75
CA VAL A 51 -3.08 -15.62 3.01
C VAL A 51 -3.49 -14.18 2.69
N LEU A 52 -4.76 -13.93 2.31
CA LEU A 52 -5.27 -12.59 2.07
C LEU A 52 -5.20 -11.72 3.33
N ALA A 53 -5.62 -12.25 4.47
CA ALA A 53 -5.53 -11.53 5.74
C ALA A 53 -4.08 -11.23 6.11
N MET A 54 -3.20 -12.23 6.08
CA MET A 54 -1.79 -12.07 6.46
C MET A 54 -1.02 -11.16 5.51
N THR A 55 -1.21 -11.27 4.19
CA THR A 55 -0.56 -10.35 3.24
C THR A 55 -1.10 -8.92 3.37
N THR A 56 -2.37 -8.75 3.75
CA THR A 56 -2.91 -7.41 4.00
C THR A 56 -2.36 -6.82 5.30
N ILE A 57 -2.29 -7.62 6.37
CA ILE A 57 -1.65 -7.25 7.64
C ILE A 57 -0.19 -6.85 7.39
N ALA A 58 0.55 -7.66 6.65
CA ALA A 58 1.93 -7.40 6.32
C ALA A 58 2.12 -6.13 5.46
N THR A 59 1.15 -5.78 4.62
CA THR A 59 1.18 -4.55 3.82
C THR A 59 0.92 -3.29 4.65
N TYR A 60 0.09 -3.37 5.70
CA TYR A 60 -0.13 -2.27 6.64
C TYR A 60 0.99 -2.16 7.67
N GLY A 61 1.54 -3.30 8.11
CA GLY A 61 2.72 -3.35 8.96
C GLY A 61 3.98 -2.96 8.18
N SER A 62 4.58 -1.83 8.53
CA SER A 62 5.79 -1.31 7.91
C SER A 62 6.81 -0.94 8.97
N VAL A 63 8.05 -0.67 8.58
CA VAL A 63 9.04 -0.16 9.54
C VAL A 63 8.61 1.17 10.17
N SER A 64 7.82 1.98 9.47
CA SER A 64 7.23 3.18 10.07
C SER A 64 6.30 2.84 11.23
N SER A 65 5.55 1.73 11.15
CA SER A 65 4.67 1.27 12.22
C SER A 65 5.44 0.61 13.36
N PHE A 66 6.56 -0.07 13.08
CA PHE A 66 7.32 -0.84 14.07
C PHE A 66 8.50 -0.09 14.70
N VAL A 67 8.98 0.96 14.06
CA VAL A 67 10.13 1.76 14.52
C VAL A 67 9.75 3.23 14.62
N GLY A 68 9.30 3.85 13.53
CA GLY A 68 9.02 5.27 13.48
C GLY A 68 7.86 5.70 14.39
N GLY A 69 6.72 4.99 14.33
CA GLY A 69 5.55 5.24 15.19
C GLY A 69 5.83 5.04 16.68
N PRO A 70 6.35 3.87 17.08
CA PRO A 70 6.75 3.63 18.48
C PRO A 70 7.84 4.60 18.98
N GLY A 71 8.79 4.98 18.13
CA GLY A 71 9.78 6.01 18.48
C GLY A 71 9.13 7.37 18.76
N GLN A 72 8.12 7.75 17.96
CA GLN A 72 7.33 8.95 18.25
C GLN A 72 6.48 8.78 19.53
N ALA A 73 5.94 7.59 19.80
CA ALA A 73 5.19 7.31 21.02
C ALA A 73 6.06 7.39 22.27
N TRP A 74 7.35 7.02 22.19
CA TRP A 74 8.32 7.24 23.24
C TRP A 74 8.54 8.75 23.52
N ASN A 75 8.51 9.59 22.50
CA ASN A 75 8.72 11.04 22.62
C ASN A 75 7.47 11.81 23.06
N VAL A 76 6.27 11.33 22.69
CA VAL A 76 4.99 12.04 22.88
C VAL A 76 4.13 11.39 23.98
N GLY A 77 4.22 10.08 24.15
CA GLY A 77 3.42 9.33 25.12
C GLY A 77 2.13 8.74 24.56
N PHE A 78 1.14 8.50 25.44
CA PHE A 78 -0.12 7.81 25.08
C PHE A 78 -1.00 8.56 24.08
N GLY A 79 -0.84 9.87 23.94
CA GLY A 79 -1.51 10.62 22.88
C GLY A 79 -1.22 10.07 21.48
N TRP A 80 0.01 9.62 21.25
CA TRP A 80 0.39 8.99 19.97
C TRP A 80 -0.23 7.60 19.79
N VAL A 81 -0.44 6.85 20.87
CA VAL A 81 -1.16 5.56 20.83
C VAL A 81 -2.62 5.76 20.40
N TYR A 82 -3.29 6.77 20.94
CA TYR A 82 -4.65 7.13 20.52
C TYR A 82 -4.70 7.52 19.03
N MET A 83 -3.71 8.25 18.55
CA MET A 83 -3.61 8.58 17.13
C MET A 83 -3.43 7.32 16.29
N ALA A 84 -2.56 6.40 16.69
CA ALA A 84 -2.33 5.15 15.96
C ALA A 84 -3.57 4.25 15.94
N ALA A 85 -4.46 4.34 16.92
CA ALA A 85 -5.71 3.56 16.98
C ALA A 85 -6.63 3.80 15.78
N VAL A 86 -6.54 4.94 15.08
CA VAL A 86 -7.33 5.20 13.87
C VAL A 86 -7.04 4.20 12.74
N GLN A 87 -5.86 3.60 12.72
CA GLN A 87 -5.49 2.59 11.72
C GLN A 87 -6.37 1.33 11.79
N VAL A 88 -7.07 1.10 12.91
CA VAL A 88 -8.08 0.03 13.05
C VAL A 88 -9.16 0.17 11.98
N THR A 89 -9.59 1.38 11.68
CA THR A 89 -10.65 1.65 10.70
C THR A 89 -10.17 1.49 9.24
N ALA A 90 -8.89 1.61 8.99
CA ALA A 90 -8.31 1.65 7.64
C ALA A 90 -8.68 0.42 6.79
N LEU A 91 -8.53 -0.77 7.36
CA LEU A 91 -8.84 -2.02 6.65
C LEU A 91 -10.35 -2.22 6.45
N PHE A 92 -11.14 -1.83 7.46
CA PHE A 92 -12.59 -1.87 7.37
C PHE A 92 -13.11 -0.96 6.26
N LEU A 93 -12.57 0.27 6.17
CA LEU A 93 -12.90 1.22 5.11
C LEU A 93 -12.42 0.72 3.73
N LEU A 94 -11.20 0.16 3.64
CA LEU A 94 -10.68 -0.40 2.41
C LEU A 94 -11.63 -1.45 1.82
N TYR A 95 -11.93 -2.48 2.58
CA TYR A 95 -12.76 -3.57 2.08
C TYR A 95 -14.25 -3.22 2.02
N GLY A 96 -14.73 -2.37 2.92
CA GLY A 96 -16.11 -1.89 2.94
C GLY A 96 -16.44 -1.00 1.74
N ILE A 97 -15.58 -0.04 1.44
CA ILE A 97 -15.80 0.93 0.35
C ILE A 97 -15.32 0.35 -0.99
N MET A 98 -14.03 -0.04 -1.07
CA MET A 98 -13.41 -0.42 -2.34
C MET A 98 -13.59 -1.90 -2.67
N GLY A 99 -13.58 -2.81 -1.67
CA GLY A 99 -13.37 -4.24 -1.84
C GLY A 99 -14.27 -4.89 -2.88
N LYS A 100 -15.58 -4.89 -2.67
CA LYS A 100 -16.53 -5.58 -3.56
C LYS A 100 -16.56 -4.94 -4.96
N LYS A 101 -16.62 -3.61 -5.02
CA LYS A 101 -16.79 -2.91 -6.29
C LYS A 101 -15.53 -2.97 -7.15
N MET A 102 -14.35 -2.80 -6.54
CA MET A 102 -13.08 -2.92 -7.24
C MET A 102 -12.87 -4.33 -7.81
N ALA A 103 -13.20 -5.38 -7.04
CA ALA A 103 -13.08 -6.74 -7.53
C ALA A 103 -14.03 -7.06 -8.69
N LEU A 104 -15.29 -6.61 -8.62
CA LEU A 104 -16.25 -6.78 -9.69
C LEU A 104 -15.78 -6.12 -10.99
N VAL A 105 -15.40 -4.86 -10.89
CA VAL A 105 -14.92 -4.07 -12.02
C VAL A 105 -13.64 -4.67 -12.60
N SER A 106 -12.65 -4.98 -11.75
CA SER A 106 -11.38 -5.54 -12.22
C SER A 106 -11.53 -6.90 -12.90
N ARG A 107 -12.44 -7.76 -12.42
CA ARG A 107 -12.71 -9.07 -13.06
C ARG A 107 -13.38 -8.91 -14.41
N LYS A 108 -14.37 -8.03 -14.52
CA LYS A 108 -15.07 -7.78 -15.78
C LYS A 108 -14.15 -7.16 -16.85
N LEU A 109 -13.24 -6.28 -16.43
CA LEU A 109 -12.27 -5.65 -17.31
C LEU A 109 -11.03 -6.51 -17.60
N GLY A 110 -10.80 -7.61 -16.89
CA GLY A 110 -9.52 -8.32 -16.92
C GLY A 110 -8.37 -7.48 -16.34
N ALA A 111 -8.68 -6.41 -15.60
CA ALA A 111 -7.69 -5.49 -15.05
C ALA A 111 -6.84 -6.16 -13.96
N VAL A 112 -5.52 -5.93 -13.97
CA VAL A 112 -4.57 -6.45 -12.98
C VAL A 112 -3.88 -5.32 -12.20
N THR A 113 -4.04 -4.06 -12.64
CA THR A 113 -3.52 -2.88 -11.95
C THR A 113 -4.63 -1.87 -11.68
N VAL A 114 -4.40 -0.99 -10.70
CA VAL A 114 -5.29 0.16 -10.44
C VAL A 114 -5.31 1.11 -11.64
N VAL A 115 -4.18 1.23 -12.34
CA VAL A 115 -4.04 2.06 -13.53
C VAL A 115 -4.92 1.55 -14.68
N ASP A 116 -5.06 0.21 -14.84
CA ASP A 116 -5.99 -0.37 -15.83
C ASP A 116 -7.43 0.09 -15.59
N VAL A 117 -7.87 0.08 -14.33
CA VAL A 117 -9.22 0.49 -13.95
C VAL A 117 -9.44 1.97 -14.25
N ILE A 118 -8.45 2.82 -13.93
CA ILE A 118 -8.48 4.26 -14.23
C ILE A 118 -8.51 4.48 -15.74
N ARG A 119 -7.66 3.78 -16.51
CA ARG A 119 -7.61 3.87 -17.97
C ARG A 119 -8.94 3.47 -18.60
N ALA A 120 -9.51 2.35 -18.19
CA ALA A 120 -10.78 1.86 -18.70
C ALA A 120 -11.93 2.82 -18.39
N ARG A 121 -11.95 3.41 -17.18
CA ARG A 121 -13.04 4.30 -16.75
C ARG A 121 -13.02 5.64 -17.44
N TYR A 122 -11.83 6.25 -17.57
CA TYR A 122 -11.70 7.61 -18.08
C TYR A 122 -11.27 7.69 -19.55
N HIS A 123 -10.99 6.56 -20.19
CA HIS A 123 -10.52 6.48 -21.59
C HIS A 123 -9.36 7.46 -21.87
N SER A 124 -8.39 7.56 -20.94
CA SER A 124 -7.30 8.52 -21.01
C SER A 124 -5.95 7.85 -20.74
N ASN A 125 -5.12 7.77 -21.78
CA ASN A 125 -3.75 7.27 -21.66
C ASN A 125 -2.86 8.24 -20.87
N LEU A 126 -3.09 9.55 -21.01
CA LEU A 126 -2.36 10.55 -20.24
C LEU A 126 -2.58 10.37 -18.73
N LEU A 127 -3.85 10.22 -18.32
CA LEU A 127 -4.18 9.98 -16.90
C LEU A 127 -3.57 8.67 -16.40
N ALA A 128 -3.63 7.61 -17.18
CA ALA A 128 -3.03 6.31 -16.83
C ALA A 128 -1.50 6.40 -16.71
N ASN A 129 -0.82 7.04 -17.64
CA ASN A 129 0.63 7.21 -17.59
C ASN A 129 1.07 8.07 -16.40
N LEU A 130 0.32 9.15 -16.12
CA LEU A 130 0.55 9.99 -14.94
C LEU A 130 0.33 9.21 -13.64
N SER A 131 -0.74 8.38 -13.57
CA SER A 131 -0.99 7.49 -12.43
C SER A 131 0.18 6.54 -12.19
N ALA A 132 0.70 5.91 -13.25
CA ALA A 132 1.85 5.01 -13.16
C ALA A 132 3.11 5.73 -12.68
N LEU A 133 3.38 6.94 -13.20
CA LEU A 133 4.53 7.75 -12.77
C LEU A 133 4.44 8.15 -11.28
N ILE A 134 3.27 8.63 -10.85
CA ILE A 134 3.02 9.01 -9.45
C ILE A 134 3.21 7.80 -8.52
N ILE A 135 2.71 6.61 -8.90
CA ILE A 135 2.93 5.37 -8.16
C ILE A 135 4.43 5.10 -7.99
N VAL A 136 5.19 5.13 -9.07
CA VAL A 136 6.64 4.84 -9.01
C VAL A 136 7.36 5.84 -8.10
N VAL A 137 7.07 7.14 -8.22
CA VAL A 137 7.73 8.20 -7.42
C VAL A 137 7.43 8.05 -5.92
N PHE A 138 6.16 7.99 -5.53
CA PHE A 138 5.82 7.94 -4.11
C PHE A 138 6.05 6.57 -3.48
N PHE A 139 5.97 5.48 -4.25
CA PHE A 139 6.39 4.17 -3.75
C PHE A 139 7.90 4.12 -3.52
N SER A 140 8.69 4.76 -4.39
CA SER A 140 10.13 4.90 -4.15
C SER A 140 10.43 5.66 -2.85
N ALA A 141 9.70 6.75 -2.58
CA ALA A 141 9.84 7.47 -1.31
C ALA A 141 9.46 6.59 -0.10
N THR A 142 8.35 5.83 -0.18
CA THR A 142 7.99 4.87 0.87
C THR A 142 9.08 3.81 1.05
N MET A 143 9.64 3.26 -0.03
CA MET A 143 10.71 2.26 0.04
C MET A 143 11.98 2.82 0.66
N VAL A 144 12.32 4.09 0.44
CA VAL A 144 13.46 4.75 1.12
C VAL A 144 13.29 4.66 2.64
N ALA A 145 12.11 4.99 3.17
CA ALA A 145 11.84 4.88 4.61
C ALA A 145 12.05 3.43 5.12
N GLN A 146 11.64 2.44 4.34
CA GLN A 146 11.81 1.02 4.71
C GLN A 146 13.28 0.60 4.68
N PHE A 147 14.04 1.02 3.68
CA PHE A 147 15.49 0.73 3.60
C PHE A 147 16.24 1.36 4.76
N VAL A 148 15.93 2.62 5.10
CA VAL A 148 16.51 3.31 6.25
C VAL A 148 16.24 2.56 7.55
N GLY A 149 14.98 2.16 7.78
CA GLY A 149 14.62 1.45 9.00
C GLY A 149 15.23 0.06 9.08
N GLY A 150 15.19 -0.71 7.99
CA GLY A 150 15.83 -2.01 7.92
C GLY A 150 17.34 -1.95 8.16
N ALA A 151 18.02 -0.96 7.58
CA ALA A 151 19.46 -0.75 7.77
C ALA A 151 19.81 -0.35 9.22
N LYS A 152 19.03 0.56 9.83
CA LYS A 152 19.20 0.95 11.24
C LYS A 152 19.01 -0.25 12.18
N LEU A 153 17.98 -1.05 11.96
CA LEU A 153 17.72 -2.27 12.74
C LEU A 153 18.86 -3.28 12.60
N PHE A 154 19.29 -3.53 11.37
CA PHE A 154 20.39 -4.46 11.11
C PHE A 154 21.70 -3.96 11.76
N SER A 155 22.05 -2.69 11.57
CA SER A 155 23.23 -2.06 12.16
C SER A 155 23.22 -2.13 13.69
N ALA A 156 22.06 -1.89 14.33
CA ALA A 156 21.91 -1.93 15.78
C ALA A 156 22.24 -3.31 16.37
N VAL A 157 21.80 -4.40 15.72
CA VAL A 157 22.02 -5.77 16.22
C VAL A 157 23.42 -6.29 15.89
N THR A 158 23.92 -5.94 14.71
CA THR A 158 25.21 -6.50 14.22
C THR A 158 26.41 -5.69 14.64
N GLY A 159 26.22 -4.40 14.93
CA GLY A 159 27.30 -3.44 15.14
C GLY A 159 28.01 -3.00 13.86
N TYR A 160 27.57 -3.46 12.68
CA TYR A 160 28.09 -3.00 11.40
C TYR A 160 27.64 -1.57 11.09
N SER A 161 28.35 -0.90 10.18
CA SER A 161 27.98 0.45 9.76
C SER A 161 26.59 0.47 9.10
N TYR A 162 25.93 1.61 9.15
CA TYR A 162 24.63 1.83 8.51
C TYR A 162 24.63 1.42 7.03
N VAL A 163 25.70 1.78 6.29
CA VAL A 163 25.83 1.47 4.85
C VAL A 163 25.98 -0.04 4.63
N ALA A 164 26.71 -0.75 5.50
CA ALA A 164 26.81 -2.22 5.43
C ALA A 164 25.44 -2.86 5.71
N GLY A 165 24.72 -2.39 6.71
CA GLY A 165 23.34 -2.80 6.99
C GLY A 165 22.40 -2.57 5.79
N LEU A 166 22.51 -1.41 5.15
CA LEU A 166 21.74 -1.04 3.97
C LEU A 166 22.03 -1.97 2.78
N LEU A 167 23.30 -2.29 2.54
CA LEU A 167 23.74 -3.23 1.47
C LEU A 167 23.19 -4.63 1.69
N ILE A 168 23.38 -5.18 2.88
CA ILE A 168 23.00 -6.57 3.19
C ILE A 168 21.48 -6.69 3.21
N PHE A 169 20.79 -5.84 3.96
CA PHE A 169 19.34 -5.86 4.07
C PHE A 169 18.67 -5.54 2.72
N GLY A 170 19.00 -4.37 2.14
CA GLY A 170 18.40 -3.90 0.89
C GLY A 170 18.71 -4.84 -0.28
N GLY A 171 19.96 -5.32 -0.38
CA GLY A 171 20.35 -6.30 -1.40
C GLY A 171 19.55 -7.59 -1.29
N ALA A 172 19.42 -8.16 -0.08
CA ALA A 172 18.64 -9.37 0.14
C ALA A 172 17.17 -9.19 -0.28
N VAL A 173 16.52 -8.09 0.12
CA VAL A 173 15.12 -7.81 -0.21
C VAL A 173 14.91 -7.67 -1.72
N VAL A 174 15.78 -6.92 -2.40
CA VAL A 174 15.68 -6.73 -3.85
C VAL A 174 15.87 -8.06 -4.59
N VAL A 175 16.85 -8.86 -4.18
CA VAL A 175 17.14 -10.15 -4.81
C VAL A 175 15.96 -11.12 -4.67
N PHE A 176 15.45 -11.35 -3.45
CA PHE A 176 14.36 -12.30 -3.29
C PHE A 176 13.06 -11.83 -3.94
N THR A 177 12.78 -10.51 -3.96
CA THR A 177 11.61 -9.94 -4.63
C THR A 177 11.70 -10.15 -6.14
N THR A 178 12.87 -9.91 -6.72
CA THR A 178 13.12 -10.10 -8.15
C THR A 178 12.94 -11.56 -8.56
N ILE A 179 13.34 -12.51 -7.72
CA ILE A 179 13.22 -13.95 -7.97
C ILE A 179 11.78 -14.43 -7.79
N GLY A 180 11.11 -14.00 -6.70
CA GLY A 180 9.84 -14.57 -6.25
C GLY A 180 8.60 -14.06 -6.97
N GLY A 181 8.62 -12.84 -7.51
CA GLY A 181 7.43 -12.17 -8.05
C GLY A 181 6.31 -12.03 -7.02
N PHE A 182 5.09 -11.70 -7.46
CA PHE A 182 3.94 -11.48 -6.55
C PHE A 182 3.60 -12.71 -5.69
N ARG A 183 3.62 -13.90 -6.28
CA ARG A 183 3.28 -15.13 -5.54
C ARG A 183 4.29 -15.43 -4.46
N GLY A 184 5.57 -15.26 -4.76
CA GLY A 184 6.66 -15.37 -3.77
C GLY A 184 6.47 -14.38 -2.65
N VAL A 185 6.19 -13.11 -2.99
CA VAL A 185 5.91 -12.03 -2.02
C VAL A 185 4.71 -12.37 -1.15
N ALA A 186 3.58 -12.82 -1.72
CA ALA A 186 2.37 -13.14 -0.94
C ALA A 186 2.59 -14.25 0.11
N PHE A 187 3.37 -15.29 -0.21
CA PHE A 187 3.72 -16.33 0.77
C PHE A 187 4.75 -15.84 1.79
N THR A 188 5.74 -15.05 1.36
CA THR A 188 6.71 -14.43 2.26
C THR A 188 6.01 -13.44 3.20
N ASP A 189 5.00 -12.71 2.73
CA ASP A 189 4.19 -11.81 3.56
C ASP A 189 3.47 -12.56 4.70
N ALA A 190 3.01 -13.79 4.47
CA ALA A 190 2.40 -14.59 5.54
C ALA A 190 3.43 -14.95 6.63
N LEU A 191 4.67 -15.28 6.24
CA LEU A 191 5.78 -15.46 7.17
C LEU A 191 6.09 -14.15 7.90
N CYS A 192 6.20 -13.03 7.17
CA CYS A 192 6.46 -11.71 7.73
C CYS A 192 5.41 -11.30 8.76
N GLY A 193 4.11 -11.44 8.43
CA GLY A 193 3.03 -11.14 9.36
C GLY A 193 3.10 -11.94 10.65
N SER A 194 3.43 -13.24 10.55
CA SER A 194 3.64 -14.10 11.74
C SER A 194 4.85 -13.64 12.57
N ALA A 195 5.96 -13.31 11.90
CA ALA A 195 7.16 -12.81 12.57
C ALA A 195 6.94 -11.45 13.26
N MET A 196 6.14 -10.57 12.66
CA MET A 196 5.73 -9.30 13.28
C MET A 196 5.01 -9.54 14.61
N LEU A 197 4.03 -10.44 14.65
CA LEU A 197 3.28 -10.76 15.87
C LEU A 197 4.18 -11.36 16.96
N VAL A 198 5.06 -12.28 16.58
CA VAL A 198 6.05 -12.86 17.52
C VAL A 198 6.98 -11.79 18.06
N GLY A 199 7.51 -10.91 17.19
CA GLY A 199 8.39 -9.81 17.58
C GLY A 199 7.75 -8.86 18.59
N ILE A 200 6.47 -8.51 18.41
CA ILE A 200 5.71 -7.67 19.34
C ILE A 200 5.61 -8.35 20.72
N VAL A 201 5.24 -9.63 20.77
CA VAL A 201 5.09 -10.37 22.03
C VAL A 201 6.43 -10.47 22.77
N VAL A 202 7.51 -10.80 22.06
CA VAL A 202 8.86 -10.90 22.64
C VAL A 202 9.33 -9.53 23.17
N LEU A 203 9.12 -8.46 22.40
CA LEU A 203 9.49 -7.12 22.84
C LEU A 203 8.66 -6.66 24.04
N ALA A 204 7.35 -6.95 24.06
CA ALA A 204 6.48 -6.65 25.19
C ALA A 204 6.95 -7.35 26.47
N ALA A 205 7.24 -8.64 26.39
CA ALA A 205 7.79 -9.40 27.51
C ALA A 205 9.13 -8.81 28.00
N GLY A 206 10.02 -8.41 27.07
CA GLY A 206 11.30 -7.79 27.39
C GLY A 206 11.14 -6.46 28.14
N ILE A 207 10.29 -5.56 27.64
CA ILE A 207 10.02 -4.27 28.28
C ILE A 207 9.45 -4.45 29.67
N LEU A 208 8.42 -5.32 29.82
CA LEU A 208 7.77 -5.59 31.10
C LEU A 208 8.75 -6.19 32.12
N THR A 209 9.60 -7.12 31.67
CA THR A 209 10.60 -7.75 32.56
C THR A 209 11.67 -6.77 32.98
N ALA A 210 12.22 -6.00 32.02
CA ALA A 210 13.29 -5.03 32.31
C ALA A 210 12.80 -3.85 33.17
N GLY A 211 11.52 -3.45 32.99
CA GLY A 211 10.92 -2.34 33.76
C GLY A 211 10.32 -2.74 35.11
N GLY A 212 10.42 -4.00 35.54
CA GLY A 212 9.86 -4.47 36.80
C GLY A 212 8.34 -4.63 36.81
N GLY A 213 7.72 -4.78 35.62
CA GLY A 213 6.29 -4.93 35.42
C GLY A 213 5.58 -3.65 35.00
N TYR A 214 4.32 -3.80 34.61
CA TYR A 214 3.51 -2.69 34.05
C TYR A 214 3.39 -1.51 35.04
N THR A 215 3.09 -1.78 36.32
CA THR A 215 2.89 -0.74 37.34
C THR A 215 4.18 0.07 37.53
N ALA A 216 5.32 -0.59 37.71
CA ALA A 216 6.62 0.09 37.90
C ALA A 216 6.99 0.96 36.70
N ILE A 217 6.72 0.49 35.47
CA ILE A 217 6.92 1.28 34.25
C ILE A 217 6.05 2.54 34.26
N MET A 218 4.75 2.39 34.62
CA MET A 218 3.81 3.51 34.65
C MET A 218 4.19 4.53 35.72
N ASP A 219 4.60 4.08 36.91
CA ASP A 219 5.08 4.94 37.99
C ASP A 219 6.33 5.72 37.57
N THR A 220 7.26 5.06 36.85
CA THR A 220 8.47 5.70 36.32
C THR A 220 8.12 6.77 35.28
N ILE A 221 7.19 6.48 34.36
CA ILE A 221 6.73 7.45 33.35
C ILE A 221 6.03 8.62 34.03
N GLN A 222 5.14 8.34 35.01
CA GLN A 222 4.42 9.37 35.74
C GLN A 222 5.36 10.31 36.53
N ALA A 223 6.43 9.74 37.10
CA ALA A 223 7.42 10.51 37.87
C ALA A 223 8.31 11.38 36.99
N ASN A 224 8.79 10.84 35.85
CA ASN A 224 9.79 11.51 35.01
C ASN A 224 9.15 12.33 33.86
N HIS A 225 8.01 11.86 33.32
CA HIS A 225 7.37 12.41 32.12
C HIS A 225 5.83 12.43 32.26
N PRO A 226 5.27 13.17 33.25
CA PRO A 226 3.83 13.22 33.51
C PRO A 226 3.00 13.70 32.32
N GLU A 227 3.61 14.50 31.42
CA GLU A 227 3.00 14.96 30.18
C GLU A 227 2.64 13.81 29.22
N MET A 228 3.38 12.69 29.26
CA MET A 228 3.13 11.53 28.41
C MET A 228 1.83 10.80 28.74
N MET A 229 1.31 11.00 29.96
CA MET A 229 0.02 10.44 30.39
C MET A 229 -1.18 11.23 29.84
N LYS A 230 -0.93 12.46 29.33
CA LYS A 230 -1.97 13.35 28.83
C LYS A 230 -2.19 13.13 27.32
N PRO A 231 -3.45 13.22 26.81
CA PRO A 231 -3.76 12.99 25.39
C PRO A 231 -2.98 13.88 24.42
N PHE A 232 -2.67 15.11 24.83
CA PHE A 232 -1.99 16.11 23.98
C PHE A 232 -0.56 16.40 24.40
N ALA A 233 -0.02 15.65 25.39
CA ALA A 233 1.37 15.77 25.87
C ALA A 233 1.80 17.23 26.12
N ASP A 234 0.97 18.01 26.80
CA ASP A 234 1.19 19.42 27.13
C ASP A 234 1.56 20.29 25.90
N GLY A 235 0.92 20.02 24.76
CA GLY A 235 1.09 20.77 23.52
C GLY A 235 2.09 20.16 22.52
N LYS A 236 2.84 19.11 22.88
CA LYS A 236 3.68 18.37 21.92
C LYS A 236 2.84 17.75 20.79
N MET A 237 1.57 17.49 21.04
CA MET A 237 0.63 16.92 20.09
C MET A 237 -0.63 17.79 19.99
N PRO A 238 -0.58 18.91 19.24
CA PRO A 238 -1.74 19.79 19.08
C PRO A 238 -2.89 19.07 18.37
N LEU A 239 -4.14 19.47 18.68
CA LEU A 239 -5.35 18.86 18.13
C LEU A 239 -5.38 18.87 16.59
N SER A 240 -4.83 19.92 15.97
CA SER A 240 -4.71 20.02 14.51
C SER A 240 -3.86 18.91 13.90
N LEU A 241 -2.72 18.58 14.54
CA LEU A 241 -1.86 17.48 14.14
C LEU A 241 -2.58 16.14 14.35
N TYR A 242 -3.18 15.95 15.53
CA TYR A 242 -3.94 14.76 15.88
C TYR A 242 -5.01 14.44 14.83
N PHE A 243 -5.86 15.43 14.53
CA PHE A 243 -6.96 15.27 13.59
C PHE A 243 -6.48 14.98 12.17
N THR A 244 -5.44 15.68 11.72
CA THR A 244 -4.91 15.46 10.37
C THR A 244 -4.19 14.14 10.20
N GLN A 245 -3.55 13.61 11.24
CA GLN A 245 -3.00 12.26 11.21
C GLN A 245 -4.11 11.20 11.13
N TRP A 246 -5.25 11.44 11.77
CA TRP A 246 -6.44 10.58 11.63
C TRP A 246 -6.93 10.53 10.19
N LEU A 247 -6.92 11.65 9.48
CA LEU A 247 -7.25 11.66 8.06
C LEU A 247 -6.23 10.87 7.24
N LEU A 248 -4.94 11.15 7.42
CA LEU A 248 -3.86 10.61 6.60
C LEU A 248 -3.62 9.11 6.87
N VAL A 249 -3.43 8.67 8.11
CA VAL A 249 -3.07 7.26 8.40
C VAL A 249 -4.26 6.34 8.65
N GLY A 250 -5.46 6.90 8.80
CA GLY A 250 -6.67 6.13 9.08
C GLY A 250 -7.67 6.14 7.94
N ILE A 251 -8.26 7.33 7.68
CA ILE A 251 -9.42 7.41 6.80
C ILE A 251 -9.01 7.23 5.34
N PHE A 252 -8.09 8.03 4.81
CA PHE A 252 -7.80 8.06 3.37
C PHE A 252 -6.87 6.95 2.88
N THR A 253 -6.27 6.16 3.76
CA THR A 253 -5.45 4.99 3.39
C THR A 253 -6.18 3.96 2.54
N PHE A 254 -7.53 3.94 2.54
CA PHE A 254 -8.31 3.06 1.67
C PHE A 254 -8.15 3.36 0.17
N CYS A 255 -7.61 4.52 -0.18
CA CYS A 255 -7.35 4.92 -1.57
C CYS A 255 -5.92 4.62 -2.04
N LEU A 256 -5.04 4.17 -1.14
CA LEU A 256 -3.67 3.86 -1.50
C LEU A 256 -3.61 2.73 -2.53
N PRO A 257 -2.93 2.91 -3.68
CA PRO A 257 -2.89 1.93 -4.77
C PRO A 257 -2.45 0.53 -4.32
N GLN A 258 -1.44 0.43 -3.43
CA GLN A 258 -0.96 -0.83 -2.87
C GLN A 258 -2.02 -1.57 -2.05
N SER A 259 -2.90 -0.85 -1.37
CA SER A 259 -4.03 -1.42 -0.61
C SER A 259 -5.17 -1.83 -1.55
N VAL A 260 -5.49 -0.97 -2.52
CA VAL A 260 -6.59 -1.20 -3.48
C VAL A 260 -6.33 -2.43 -4.37
N VAL A 261 -5.08 -2.69 -4.77
CA VAL A 261 -4.71 -3.91 -5.53
C VAL A 261 -5.08 -5.18 -4.78
N ARG A 262 -5.00 -5.21 -3.44
CA ARG A 262 -5.42 -6.37 -2.63
C ARG A 262 -6.91 -6.70 -2.82
N CYS A 263 -7.75 -5.67 -3.03
CA CYS A 263 -9.16 -5.84 -3.36
C CYS A 263 -9.40 -6.55 -4.71
N MET A 264 -8.40 -6.57 -5.60
CA MET A 264 -8.51 -7.24 -6.90
C MET A 264 -8.15 -8.74 -6.83
N GLY A 265 -7.39 -9.15 -5.80
CA GLY A 265 -6.77 -10.48 -5.68
C GLY A 265 -7.57 -11.53 -4.91
N TYR A 266 -8.67 -11.20 -4.20
CA TYR A 266 -9.40 -12.18 -3.39
C TYR A 266 -10.25 -13.15 -4.22
N LYS A 267 -10.44 -14.37 -3.67
CA LYS A 267 -11.15 -15.46 -4.36
C LYS A 267 -12.66 -15.21 -4.43
N ASP A 268 -13.29 -14.93 -3.31
CA ASP A 268 -14.75 -14.82 -3.18
C ASP A 268 -15.17 -13.84 -2.06
N THR A 269 -16.46 -13.54 -1.96
CA THR A 269 -17.02 -12.61 -0.98
C THR A 269 -16.81 -13.08 0.48
N ARG A 270 -16.71 -14.40 0.71
CA ARG A 270 -16.46 -14.95 2.04
C ARG A 270 -15.02 -14.64 2.49
N ALA A 271 -14.05 -14.85 1.58
CA ALA A 271 -12.66 -14.46 1.82
C ALA A 271 -12.53 -12.97 2.13
N LEU A 272 -13.26 -12.10 1.41
CA LEU A 272 -13.28 -10.65 1.65
C LEU A 272 -13.81 -10.32 3.06
N ARG A 273 -14.96 -10.90 3.45
CA ARG A 273 -15.54 -10.65 4.79
C ARG A 273 -14.62 -11.11 5.91
N HIS A 274 -14.07 -12.32 5.81
CA HIS A 274 -13.12 -12.82 6.80
C HIS A 274 -11.85 -11.97 6.87
N ALA A 275 -11.29 -11.56 5.72
CA ALA A 275 -10.14 -10.66 5.71
C ALA A 275 -10.46 -9.28 6.33
N MET A 276 -11.66 -8.76 6.09
CA MET A 276 -12.12 -7.50 6.67
C MET A 276 -12.24 -7.60 8.21
N THR A 277 -12.94 -8.61 8.72
CA THR A 277 -13.21 -8.73 10.16
C THR A 277 -11.96 -9.15 10.94
N SER A 278 -11.34 -10.28 10.59
CA SER A 278 -10.14 -10.77 11.28
C SER A 278 -8.95 -9.83 11.08
N GLY A 279 -8.79 -9.28 9.87
CA GLY A 279 -7.73 -8.33 9.59
C GLY A 279 -7.85 -7.03 10.38
N THR A 280 -9.06 -6.48 10.53
CA THR A 280 -9.31 -5.28 11.34
C THR A 280 -8.91 -5.50 12.80
N VAL A 281 -9.29 -6.64 13.39
CA VAL A 281 -8.95 -6.97 14.78
C VAL A 281 -7.44 -7.16 14.95
N ILE A 282 -6.81 -7.91 14.06
CA ILE A 282 -5.37 -8.21 14.15
C ILE A 282 -4.54 -6.95 13.89
N ILE A 283 -4.87 -6.14 12.86
CA ILE A 283 -4.18 -4.88 12.60
C ILE A 283 -4.38 -3.91 13.76
N GLY A 284 -5.60 -3.82 14.29
CA GLY A 284 -5.89 -2.98 15.45
C GLY A 284 -5.04 -3.35 16.66
N ALA A 285 -5.02 -4.61 17.03
CA ALA A 285 -4.21 -5.12 18.13
C ALA A 285 -2.71 -4.90 17.90
N MET A 286 -2.24 -5.14 16.66
CA MET A 286 -0.85 -4.97 16.29
C MET A 286 -0.42 -3.50 16.33
N MET A 287 -1.19 -2.60 15.72
CA MET A 287 -0.82 -1.16 15.64
C MET A 287 -0.90 -0.47 16.98
N ILE A 288 -1.96 -0.73 17.75
CA ILE A 288 -2.09 -0.19 19.11
C ILE A 288 -1.00 -0.78 20.00
N GLY A 289 -0.82 -2.10 19.95
CA GLY A 289 0.16 -2.80 20.78
C GLY A 289 1.59 -2.33 20.53
N VAL A 290 2.05 -2.33 19.27
CA VAL A 290 3.43 -1.93 18.96
C VAL A 290 3.68 -0.45 19.27
N THR A 291 2.68 0.41 19.08
CA THR A 291 2.80 1.83 19.41
C THR A 291 2.84 2.04 20.92
N ALA A 292 2.01 1.30 21.68
CA ALA A 292 2.02 1.34 23.15
C ALA A 292 3.37 0.86 23.73
N LEU A 293 4.01 -0.14 23.11
CA LEU A 293 5.37 -0.56 23.51
C LEU A 293 6.39 0.57 23.37
N GLY A 294 6.22 1.46 22.37
CA GLY A 294 7.04 2.68 22.27
C GLY A 294 6.89 3.58 23.51
N THR A 295 5.66 3.84 23.93
CA THR A 295 5.41 4.62 25.16
C THR A 295 5.95 3.91 26.41
N LEU A 296 5.67 2.61 26.56
CA LEU A 296 6.15 1.83 27.71
C LEU A 296 7.68 1.75 27.77
N SER A 297 8.36 1.82 26.62
CA SER A 297 9.82 1.83 26.58
C SER A 297 10.43 3.10 27.25
N ALA A 298 9.66 4.19 27.41
CA ALA A 298 10.09 5.36 28.14
C ALA A 298 10.27 5.12 29.65
N GLY A 299 9.58 4.12 30.21
CA GLY A 299 9.81 3.70 31.59
C GLY A 299 11.06 2.84 31.80
N VAL A 300 11.71 2.42 30.69
CA VAL A 300 12.97 1.65 30.73
C VAL A 300 14.13 2.46 30.16
N LEU A 301 13.90 3.21 29.09
CA LEU A 301 14.83 4.14 28.48
C LEU A 301 14.53 5.56 29.00
N THR A 302 15.02 5.87 30.19
CA THR A 302 14.70 7.13 30.90
C THR A 302 15.63 8.30 30.58
N GLY A 303 16.66 8.07 29.75
CA GLY A 303 17.62 9.12 29.34
C GLY A 303 17.07 9.99 28.21
N ASP A 304 17.82 11.04 27.88
CA ASP A 304 17.50 11.95 26.77
C ASP A 304 17.69 11.30 25.39
N LEU A 305 16.97 11.82 24.38
CA LEU A 305 17.05 11.32 23.00
C LEU A 305 18.50 11.31 22.46
N ALA A 306 19.35 12.25 22.92
CA ALA A 306 20.76 12.33 22.54
C ALA A 306 21.54 11.06 22.93
N GLU A 307 21.24 10.47 24.09
CA GLU A 307 21.87 9.23 24.58
C GLU A 307 21.54 8.02 23.71
N TYR A 308 20.45 8.09 22.96
CA TYR A 308 19.99 7.06 22.04
C TYR A 308 20.31 7.38 20.57
N GLY A 309 21.30 8.26 20.35
CA GLY A 309 21.78 8.64 19.02
C GLY A 309 20.96 9.72 18.32
N GLY A 310 20.24 10.55 19.07
CA GLY A 310 19.60 11.78 18.60
C GLY A 310 18.42 11.60 17.63
N SER A 311 17.94 10.38 17.43
CA SER A 311 16.82 10.10 16.53
C SER A 311 15.80 9.16 17.16
N VAL A 312 14.53 9.50 17.06
CA VAL A 312 13.41 8.66 17.52
C VAL A 312 13.39 7.28 16.83
N ASP A 313 13.96 7.16 15.64
CA ASP A 313 14.07 5.89 14.94
C ASP A 313 15.03 4.90 15.62
N ASN A 314 15.87 5.36 16.53
CA ASN A 314 16.82 4.51 17.26
C ASN A 314 16.19 3.92 18.54
N ILE A 315 15.05 4.44 18.99
CA ILE A 315 14.43 4.04 20.27
C ILE A 315 14.11 2.55 20.31
N ILE A 316 13.38 2.03 19.32
CA ILE A 316 13.02 0.60 19.30
C ILE A 316 14.24 -0.31 19.17
N PRO A 317 15.21 -0.07 18.26
CA PRO A 317 16.48 -0.79 18.28
C PRO A 317 17.17 -0.79 19.64
N GLN A 318 17.27 0.36 20.30
CA GLN A 318 17.88 0.48 21.64
C GLN A 318 17.08 -0.27 22.72
N THR A 319 15.75 -0.18 22.68
CA THR A 319 14.88 -0.94 23.60
C THR A 319 15.11 -2.44 23.47
N ILE A 320 15.15 -2.96 22.23
CA ILE A 320 15.40 -4.39 21.96
C ILE A 320 16.74 -4.83 22.57
N ILE A 321 17.81 -4.05 22.36
CA ILE A 321 19.16 -4.41 22.82
C ILE A 321 19.29 -4.32 24.34
N ARG A 322 18.63 -3.36 24.98
CA ARG A 322 18.76 -3.12 26.44
C ARG A 322 17.81 -3.97 27.26
N CYS A 323 16.59 -4.30 26.73
CA CYS A 323 15.58 -5.06 27.47
C CYS A 323 15.67 -6.56 27.28
N LEU A 324 16.38 -7.06 26.25
CA LEU A 324 16.38 -8.47 25.89
C LEU A 324 17.79 -9.07 25.89
N PRO A 325 17.95 -10.33 26.34
CA PRO A 325 19.19 -11.07 26.12
C PRO A 325 19.42 -11.25 24.64
N THR A 326 20.70 -11.38 24.22
CA THR A 326 21.13 -11.32 22.83
C THR A 326 20.35 -12.22 21.85
N TRP A 327 20.02 -13.43 22.25
CA TRP A 327 19.30 -14.38 21.39
C TRP A 327 17.82 -13.98 21.21
N LEU A 328 17.16 -13.46 22.26
CA LEU A 328 15.80 -12.94 22.19
C LEU A 328 15.75 -11.60 21.44
N ALA A 329 16.76 -10.75 21.58
CA ALA A 329 16.92 -9.53 20.81
C ALA A 329 16.96 -9.84 19.29
N GLY A 330 17.68 -10.91 18.90
CA GLY A 330 17.69 -11.40 17.53
C GLY A 330 16.32 -11.85 17.02
N ILE A 331 15.49 -12.47 17.86
CA ILE A 331 14.11 -12.85 17.49
C ILE A 331 13.21 -11.62 17.42
N ALA A 332 13.28 -10.74 18.40
CA ALA A 332 12.43 -9.53 18.46
C ALA A 332 12.64 -8.62 17.23
N ILE A 333 13.89 -8.49 16.77
CA ILE A 333 14.24 -7.61 15.65
C ILE A 333 13.78 -8.17 14.29
N VAL A 334 13.53 -9.49 14.19
CA VAL A 334 12.94 -10.08 12.99
C VAL A 334 11.57 -9.49 12.70
N GLY A 335 10.76 -9.12 13.71
CA GLY A 335 9.45 -8.48 13.52
C GLY A 335 9.52 -7.20 12.68
N PRO A 336 10.22 -6.16 13.14
CA PRO A 336 10.43 -4.92 12.37
C PRO A 336 11.15 -5.12 11.02
N ILE A 337 12.12 -6.03 10.94
CA ILE A 337 12.78 -6.40 9.67
C ILE A 337 11.76 -7.03 8.71
N ALA A 338 10.92 -7.93 9.16
CA ALA A 338 9.87 -8.54 8.38
C ALA A 338 8.86 -7.50 7.87
N ALA A 339 8.51 -6.51 8.69
CA ALA A 339 7.65 -5.39 8.32
C ALA A 339 8.25 -4.56 7.16
N SER A 340 9.55 -4.27 7.23
CA SER A 340 10.26 -3.59 6.16
C SER A 340 10.29 -4.42 4.87
N ILE A 341 10.66 -5.72 4.98
CA ILE A 341 10.77 -6.65 3.85
C ILE A 341 9.45 -6.76 3.08
N SER A 342 8.34 -7.01 3.78
CA SER A 342 7.05 -7.21 3.14
C SER A 342 6.58 -5.95 2.41
N THR A 343 6.82 -4.78 3.00
CA THR A 343 6.47 -3.50 2.38
C THR A 343 7.30 -3.24 1.13
N VAL A 344 8.62 -3.37 1.22
CA VAL A 344 9.52 -3.15 0.07
C VAL A 344 9.19 -4.09 -1.08
N SER A 345 9.05 -5.40 -0.80
CA SER A 345 8.77 -6.39 -1.84
C SER A 345 7.45 -6.13 -2.56
N SER A 346 6.41 -5.80 -1.82
CA SER A 346 5.10 -5.44 -2.39
C SER A 346 5.17 -4.17 -3.24
N LEU A 347 5.88 -3.13 -2.79
CA LEU A 347 6.03 -1.87 -3.52
C LEU A 347 6.93 -1.99 -4.75
N LEU A 348 8.00 -2.79 -4.69
CA LEU A 348 8.86 -3.09 -5.85
C LEU A 348 8.06 -3.79 -6.95
N ILE A 349 7.25 -4.80 -6.62
CA ILE A 349 6.39 -5.49 -7.59
C ILE A 349 5.36 -4.51 -8.17
N ALA A 350 4.71 -3.71 -7.35
CA ALA A 350 3.71 -2.75 -7.79
C ALA A 350 4.32 -1.66 -8.70
N SER A 351 5.50 -1.13 -8.36
CA SER A 351 6.22 -0.14 -9.16
C SER A 351 6.70 -0.72 -10.49
N SER A 352 7.28 -1.92 -10.48
CA SER A 352 7.70 -2.59 -11.71
C SER A 352 6.51 -2.92 -12.61
N SER A 353 5.36 -3.32 -12.03
CA SER A 353 4.10 -3.52 -12.75
C SER A 353 3.62 -2.24 -13.43
N ALA A 354 3.61 -1.12 -12.71
CA ALA A 354 3.22 0.18 -13.26
C ALA A 354 4.09 0.55 -14.47
N PHE A 355 5.41 0.32 -14.39
CA PHE A 355 6.33 0.62 -15.48
C PHE A 355 6.16 -0.34 -16.66
N ILE A 356 6.21 -1.65 -16.41
CA ILE A 356 6.20 -2.68 -17.48
C ILE A 356 4.85 -2.73 -18.18
N LYS A 357 3.79 -2.90 -17.40
CA LYS A 357 2.46 -3.15 -17.93
C LYS A 357 1.78 -1.86 -18.36
N ASP A 358 1.79 -0.86 -17.49
CA ASP A 358 0.95 0.32 -17.70
C ASP A 358 1.59 1.33 -18.65
N LEU A 359 2.93 1.41 -18.70
CA LEU A 359 3.64 2.29 -19.62
C LEU A 359 4.14 1.54 -20.87
N TRP A 360 5.01 0.54 -20.70
CA TRP A 360 5.72 -0.06 -21.83
C TRP A 360 4.84 -1.01 -22.67
N MET A 361 4.20 -1.99 -22.04
CA MET A 361 3.39 -2.99 -22.76
C MET A 361 2.19 -2.33 -23.45
N HIS A 362 1.53 -1.40 -22.77
CA HIS A 362 0.39 -0.69 -23.35
C HIS A 362 0.83 0.15 -24.58
N ARG A 363 1.99 0.83 -24.51
CA ARG A 363 2.55 1.55 -25.66
C ARG A 363 2.91 0.61 -26.82
N ALA A 364 3.48 -0.57 -26.52
CA ALA A 364 3.78 -1.57 -27.54
C ALA A 364 2.50 -2.09 -28.23
N GLN A 365 1.44 -2.36 -27.45
CA GLN A 365 0.14 -2.77 -27.98
C GLN A 365 -0.48 -1.70 -28.89
N GLN A 366 -0.37 -0.41 -28.54
CA GLN A 366 -0.82 0.69 -29.41
C GLN A 366 -0.07 0.74 -30.73
N MET A 367 1.18 0.29 -30.76
CA MET A 367 2.00 0.18 -31.98
C MET A 367 1.81 -1.15 -32.72
N GLY A 368 0.82 -1.99 -32.29
CA GLY A 368 0.56 -3.30 -32.90
C GLY A 368 1.63 -4.36 -32.60
N ARG A 369 2.49 -4.15 -31.60
CA ARG A 369 3.57 -5.07 -31.24
C ARG A 369 3.17 -5.95 -30.06
N SER A 370 3.30 -7.27 -30.20
CA SER A 370 3.23 -8.24 -29.09
C SER A 370 4.62 -8.44 -28.50
N ILE A 371 4.71 -8.43 -27.17
CA ILE A 371 5.98 -8.65 -26.46
C ILE A 371 5.95 -10.08 -25.91
N PRO A 372 6.96 -10.92 -26.19
CA PRO A 372 7.04 -12.27 -25.64
C PRO A 372 7.12 -12.26 -24.09
N ASP A 373 6.50 -13.24 -23.44
CA ASP A 373 6.50 -13.39 -21.98
C ASP A 373 7.90 -13.47 -21.38
N THR A 374 8.85 -14.09 -22.08
CA THR A 374 10.27 -14.16 -21.66
C THR A 374 10.93 -12.79 -21.61
N THR A 375 10.61 -11.90 -22.56
CA THR A 375 11.11 -10.51 -22.58
C THR A 375 10.47 -9.70 -21.46
N LEU A 376 9.16 -9.87 -21.22
CA LEU A 376 8.44 -9.23 -20.10
C LEU A 376 9.02 -9.67 -18.74
N ALA A 377 9.32 -10.96 -18.58
CA ALA A 377 9.91 -11.48 -17.37
C ALA A 377 11.29 -10.86 -17.08
N ARG A 378 12.19 -10.87 -18.08
CA ARG A 378 13.52 -10.25 -17.95
C ARG A 378 13.44 -8.75 -17.67
N ALA A 379 12.60 -8.03 -18.41
CA ALA A 379 12.39 -6.61 -18.20
C ALA A 379 11.85 -6.30 -16.80
N SER A 380 10.88 -7.10 -16.31
CA SER A 380 10.37 -6.95 -14.94
C SER A 380 11.47 -7.12 -13.89
N GLN A 381 12.33 -8.12 -14.06
CA GLN A 381 13.48 -8.34 -13.16
C GLN A 381 14.47 -7.17 -13.23
N CYS A 382 14.84 -6.72 -14.43
CA CYS A 382 15.76 -5.58 -14.63
C CYS A 382 15.21 -4.30 -14.00
N ILE A 383 13.91 -4.00 -14.19
CA ILE A 383 13.28 -2.80 -13.62
C ILE A 383 13.18 -2.90 -12.10
N THR A 384 12.85 -4.08 -11.55
CA THR A 384 12.83 -4.30 -10.09
C THR A 384 14.22 -4.06 -9.49
N LEU A 385 15.28 -4.57 -10.11
CA LEU A 385 16.67 -4.33 -9.71
C LEU A 385 17.06 -2.85 -9.82
N ALA A 386 16.72 -2.20 -10.92
CA ALA A 386 17.02 -0.79 -11.12
C ALA A 386 16.31 0.12 -10.10
N LEU A 387 15.03 -0.13 -9.84
CA LEU A 387 14.27 0.58 -8.79
C LEU A 387 14.88 0.34 -7.41
N GLY A 388 15.25 -0.90 -7.09
CA GLY A 388 15.94 -1.24 -5.85
C GLY A 388 17.27 -0.50 -5.69
N ALA A 389 18.05 -0.39 -6.77
CA ALA A 389 19.31 0.37 -6.77
C ALA A 389 19.08 1.89 -6.59
N ILE A 390 18.07 2.45 -7.23
CA ILE A 390 17.71 3.88 -7.06
C ILE A 390 17.31 4.13 -5.61
N VAL A 391 16.44 3.32 -5.04
CA VAL A 391 16.01 3.43 -3.64
C VAL A 391 17.19 3.28 -2.69
N PHE A 392 18.11 2.35 -2.97
CA PHE A 392 19.33 2.18 -2.20
C PHE A 392 20.17 3.47 -2.16
N VAL A 393 20.44 4.07 -3.32
CA VAL A 393 21.20 5.32 -3.41
C VAL A 393 20.52 6.46 -2.64
N LEU A 394 19.20 6.59 -2.77
CA LEU A 394 18.42 7.60 -2.03
C LEU A 394 18.42 7.37 -0.51
N ALA A 395 18.57 6.12 -0.06
CA ALA A 395 18.61 5.76 1.35
C ALA A 395 19.99 5.91 2.00
N ILE A 396 21.07 6.14 1.24
CA ILE A 396 22.44 6.33 1.80
C ILE A 396 22.46 7.49 2.79
N VAL A 397 21.81 8.61 2.41
CA VAL A 397 21.65 9.79 3.28
C VAL A 397 20.15 10.01 3.48
N PRO A 398 19.57 9.56 4.62
CA PRO A 398 18.15 9.72 4.88
C PRO A 398 17.73 11.19 4.89
N PRO A 399 16.68 11.58 4.14
CA PRO A 399 16.24 12.99 4.10
C PRO A 399 15.54 13.45 5.39
N ASP A 400 14.97 12.54 6.17
CA ASP A 400 14.30 12.82 7.46
C ASP A 400 14.11 11.51 8.25
N VAL A 401 13.42 11.55 9.39
CA VAL A 401 13.02 10.36 10.15
C VAL A 401 12.03 9.52 9.37
N ILE A 402 12.04 8.20 9.60
CA ILE A 402 11.28 7.18 8.88
C ILE A 402 9.79 7.56 8.77
N TRP A 403 9.20 7.99 9.88
CA TRP A 403 7.79 8.35 9.94
C TRP A 403 7.45 9.51 8.98
N LYS A 404 8.23 10.59 8.94
CA LYS A 404 7.95 11.74 8.08
C LYS A 404 8.09 11.41 6.59
N ILE A 405 9.11 10.64 6.22
CA ILE A 405 9.30 10.19 4.82
C ILE A 405 8.08 9.40 4.36
N ASN A 406 7.60 8.48 5.21
CA ASN A 406 6.44 7.66 4.89
C ASN A 406 5.14 8.49 4.78
N MET A 407 4.94 9.47 5.69
CA MET A 407 3.77 10.34 5.65
C MET A 407 3.75 11.24 4.41
N PHE A 408 4.92 11.73 3.97
CA PHE A 408 5.04 12.45 2.70
C PHE A 408 4.57 11.59 1.52
N ALA A 409 5.04 10.36 1.45
CA ALA A 409 4.68 9.45 0.37
C ALA A 409 3.18 9.08 0.38
N PHE A 410 2.61 8.79 1.55
CA PHE A 410 1.19 8.47 1.68
C PHE A 410 0.30 9.66 1.31
N GLY A 411 0.60 10.85 1.83
CA GLY A 411 -0.15 12.06 1.51
C GLY A 411 -0.17 12.38 0.01
N GLY A 412 0.96 12.17 -0.68
CA GLY A 412 1.03 12.33 -2.14
C GLY A 412 0.17 11.34 -2.90
N LEU A 413 0.21 10.05 -2.50
CA LEU A 413 -0.62 9.00 -3.10
C LEU A 413 -2.12 9.23 -2.83
N GLU A 414 -2.48 9.53 -1.59
CA GLU A 414 -3.87 9.75 -1.22
C GLU A 414 -4.46 10.96 -1.95
N THR A 415 -3.71 12.04 -2.04
CA THR A 415 -4.12 13.23 -2.78
C THR A 415 -4.32 12.93 -4.27
N ALA A 416 -3.41 12.15 -4.87
CA ALA A 416 -3.48 11.82 -6.29
C ALA A 416 -4.63 10.84 -6.62
N PHE A 417 -4.87 9.84 -5.77
CA PHE A 417 -5.73 8.71 -6.12
C PHE A 417 -7.11 8.73 -5.48
N CYS A 418 -7.31 9.41 -4.34
CA CYS A 418 -8.55 9.34 -3.58
C CYS A 418 -9.77 9.70 -4.43
N TRP A 419 -9.86 10.92 -4.91
CA TRP A 419 -11.03 11.39 -5.64
C TRP A 419 -11.13 10.81 -7.05
N VAL A 420 -10.00 10.47 -7.65
CA VAL A 420 -9.95 9.79 -8.96
C VAL A 420 -10.54 8.38 -8.87
N LEU A 421 -10.21 7.61 -7.83
CA LEU A 421 -10.75 6.26 -7.62
C LEU A 421 -12.21 6.29 -7.17
N LEU A 422 -12.56 7.18 -6.23
CA LEU A 422 -13.94 7.36 -5.80
C LEU A 422 -14.82 7.81 -6.98
N GLY A 423 -14.36 8.76 -7.76
CA GLY A 423 -15.04 9.20 -8.97
C GLY A 423 -15.18 8.09 -10.00
N ALA A 424 -14.13 7.28 -10.19
CA ALA A 424 -14.17 6.15 -11.11
C ALA A 424 -15.24 5.12 -10.72
N LEU A 425 -15.31 4.76 -9.45
CA LEU A 425 -16.16 3.67 -8.97
C LEU A 425 -17.58 4.09 -8.60
N PHE A 426 -17.77 5.31 -8.11
CA PHE A 426 -19.03 5.71 -7.48
C PHE A 426 -19.72 6.90 -8.11
N TRP A 427 -19.06 7.67 -8.99
CA TRP A 427 -19.64 8.88 -9.57
C TRP A 427 -19.77 8.82 -11.10
N ARG A 428 -20.98 8.60 -11.60
CA ARG A 428 -21.25 8.49 -13.04
C ARG A 428 -20.82 9.72 -13.86
N ARG A 429 -20.89 10.93 -13.26
CA ARG A 429 -20.57 12.20 -13.93
C ARG A 429 -19.08 12.56 -13.93
N ALA A 430 -18.23 11.74 -13.30
CA ALA A 430 -16.79 11.94 -13.29
C ALA A 430 -16.23 11.91 -14.72
N THR A 431 -15.50 12.96 -15.11
CA THR A 431 -14.92 13.11 -16.45
C THR A 431 -13.40 12.93 -16.43
N LYS A 432 -12.81 12.64 -17.60
CA LYS A 432 -11.35 12.53 -17.74
C LYS A 432 -10.62 13.84 -17.39
N GLN A 433 -11.22 14.98 -17.74
CA GLN A 433 -10.66 16.31 -17.45
C GLN A 433 -10.67 16.59 -15.94
N GLY A 434 -11.79 16.26 -15.26
CA GLY A 434 -11.89 16.38 -13.81
C GLY A 434 -10.88 15.49 -13.08
N ALA A 435 -10.71 14.26 -13.53
CA ALA A 435 -9.73 13.32 -12.97
C ALA A 435 -8.28 13.80 -13.18
N LEU A 436 -7.94 14.32 -14.37
CA LEU A 436 -6.62 14.90 -14.64
C LEU A 436 -6.36 16.14 -13.79
N ALA A 437 -7.31 17.07 -13.74
CA ALA A 437 -7.18 18.29 -12.94
C ALA A 437 -7.01 17.96 -11.44
N SER A 438 -7.80 17.02 -10.92
CA SER A 438 -7.71 16.55 -9.55
C SER A 438 -6.34 15.94 -9.23
N MET A 439 -5.89 14.99 -10.05
CA MET A 439 -4.61 14.30 -9.85
C MET A 439 -3.43 15.26 -9.92
N ILE A 440 -3.36 16.11 -10.94
CA ILE A 440 -2.25 17.04 -11.12
C ILE A 440 -2.32 18.17 -10.09
N GLY A 441 -3.44 18.88 -10.03
CA GLY A 441 -3.58 20.07 -9.18
C GLY A 441 -3.51 19.74 -7.69
N GLY A 442 -4.14 18.65 -7.25
CA GLY A 442 -4.06 18.19 -5.87
C GLY A 442 -2.65 17.79 -5.46
N THR A 443 -1.98 16.95 -6.28
CA THR A 443 -0.60 16.50 -5.99
C THR A 443 0.39 17.66 -6.00
N LEU A 444 0.29 18.58 -6.96
CA LEU A 444 1.15 19.77 -7.00
C LEU A 444 0.91 20.68 -5.79
N ALA A 445 -0.35 20.93 -5.43
CA ALA A 445 -0.68 21.72 -4.23
C ALA A 445 -0.12 21.08 -2.96
N TYR A 446 -0.25 19.76 -2.81
CA TYR A 446 0.34 19.01 -1.69
C TYR A 446 1.86 19.15 -1.64
N CYS A 447 2.55 18.85 -2.74
CA CYS A 447 4.01 18.91 -2.81
C CYS A 447 4.55 20.34 -2.61
N ALA A 448 3.88 21.34 -3.18
CA ALA A 448 4.27 22.75 -3.01
C ALA A 448 4.12 23.20 -1.56
N CYS A 449 2.99 22.86 -0.89
CA CYS A 449 2.79 23.15 0.52
C CYS A 449 3.79 22.41 1.42
N MET A 450 4.15 21.16 1.10
CA MET A 450 5.18 20.39 1.81
C MET A 450 6.55 21.06 1.68
N ALA A 451 6.96 21.43 0.46
CA ALA A 451 8.24 22.08 0.20
C ALA A 451 8.35 23.46 0.86
N ALA A 452 7.25 24.22 0.86
CA ALA A 452 7.19 25.54 1.51
C ALA A 452 7.00 25.47 3.04
N GLY A 453 6.78 24.28 3.63
CA GLY A 453 6.44 24.15 5.05
C GLY A 453 5.10 24.81 5.42
N PHE A 454 4.26 25.13 4.42
CA PHE A 454 3.02 25.88 4.61
C PHE A 454 1.93 25.00 5.23
N LYS A 455 1.32 25.51 6.30
CA LYS A 455 0.21 24.85 7.03
C LYS A 455 -0.93 25.84 7.24
N VAL A 456 -2.16 25.39 7.00
CA VAL A 456 -3.38 26.17 7.30
C VAL A 456 -3.86 25.75 8.70
N ALA A 457 -3.99 26.70 9.61
CA ALA A 457 -4.45 26.45 10.99
C ALA A 457 -3.70 25.31 11.72
N GLY A 458 -2.41 25.10 11.42
CA GLY A 458 -1.61 24.02 11.98
C GLY A 458 -1.94 22.63 11.44
N LEU A 459 -2.85 22.50 10.46
CA LEU A 459 -3.21 21.25 9.82
C LEU A 459 -2.10 20.78 8.87
N HIS A 460 -1.94 19.46 8.76
CA HIS A 460 -0.99 18.88 7.81
C HIS A 460 -1.39 19.22 6.36
N GLN A 461 -0.43 19.36 5.48
CA GLN A 461 -0.59 19.78 4.08
C GLN A 461 -1.50 18.87 3.25
N ILE A 462 -1.75 17.63 3.70
CA ILE A 462 -2.67 16.71 3.03
C ILE A 462 -4.10 17.27 2.94
N VAL A 463 -4.52 18.05 3.94
CA VAL A 463 -5.87 18.67 3.94
C VAL A 463 -6.01 19.61 2.76
N ILE A 464 -4.96 20.40 2.48
CA ILE A 464 -4.94 21.31 1.32
C ILE A 464 -4.96 20.49 0.03
N GLY A 465 -4.06 19.49 -0.09
CA GLY A 465 -3.97 18.62 -1.26
C GLY A 465 -5.29 17.93 -1.60
N LEU A 466 -5.91 17.28 -0.60
CA LEU A 466 -7.22 16.61 -0.77
C LEU A 466 -8.35 17.58 -1.10
N SER A 467 -8.39 18.77 -0.47
CA SER A 467 -9.41 19.77 -0.74
C SER A 467 -9.30 20.33 -2.15
N VAL A 468 -8.09 20.68 -2.59
CA VAL A 468 -7.83 21.13 -3.97
C VAL A 468 -8.20 20.03 -4.97
N ALA A 469 -7.76 18.79 -4.72
CA ALA A 469 -8.09 17.65 -5.56
C ALA A 469 -9.61 17.42 -5.66
N PHE A 470 -10.34 17.55 -4.56
CA PHE A 470 -11.80 17.42 -4.53
C PHE A 470 -12.49 18.52 -5.35
N VAL A 471 -12.14 19.76 -5.09
CA VAL A 471 -12.73 20.92 -5.81
C VAL A 471 -12.48 20.82 -7.31
N LEU A 472 -11.27 20.44 -7.71
CA LEU A 472 -10.92 20.24 -9.13
C LEU A 472 -11.67 19.04 -9.73
N MET A 473 -11.77 17.92 -8.99
CA MET A 473 -12.52 16.75 -9.45
C MET A 473 -13.98 17.08 -9.72
N VAL A 474 -14.64 17.72 -8.77
CA VAL A 474 -16.06 18.05 -8.87
C VAL A 474 -16.29 19.19 -9.84
N GLY A 475 -15.60 20.33 -9.67
CA GLY A 475 -15.79 21.52 -10.47
C GLY A 475 -15.55 21.28 -11.97
N VAL A 476 -14.37 20.72 -12.30
CA VAL A 476 -14.03 20.46 -13.71
C VAL A 476 -14.94 19.37 -14.31
N SER A 477 -15.31 18.32 -13.54
CA SER A 477 -16.22 17.29 -14.06
C SER A 477 -17.62 17.86 -14.34
N LEU A 478 -18.16 18.71 -13.47
CA LEU A 478 -19.47 19.33 -13.70
C LEU A 478 -19.44 20.26 -14.93
N LEU A 479 -18.40 21.07 -15.09
CA LEU A 479 -18.23 21.97 -16.22
C LEU A 479 -18.05 21.21 -17.56
N THR A 480 -17.39 20.07 -17.55
CA THR A 480 -17.09 19.29 -18.76
C THR A 480 -18.17 18.27 -19.09
N SER A 481 -18.95 17.78 -18.13
CA SER A 481 -20.02 16.81 -18.36
C SER A 481 -21.22 17.42 -19.12
N SER A 482 -21.50 18.69 -18.92
CA SER A 482 -22.55 19.40 -19.67
C SER A 482 -22.19 19.59 -21.14
N ARG A 483 -20.92 19.88 -21.44
CA ARG A 483 -20.42 20.02 -22.83
C ARG A 483 -20.43 18.69 -23.59
N ALA A 484 -20.07 17.57 -22.94
CA ALA A 484 -20.09 16.26 -23.57
C ALA A 484 -21.51 15.84 -23.96
N ARG A 485 -22.52 16.06 -23.11
CA ARG A 485 -23.93 15.78 -23.44
C ARG A 485 -24.46 16.66 -24.57
N ALA A 486 -24.09 17.93 -24.60
CA ALA A 486 -24.49 18.83 -25.67
C ALA A 486 -23.95 18.37 -27.02
N HIS A 487 -22.70 17.91 -27.06
CA HIS A 487 -22.05 17.40 -28.28
C HIS A 487 -22.66 16.05 -28.75
N GLU A 488 -22.96 15.15 -27.82
CA GLU A 488 -23.58 13.84 -28.11
C GLU A 488 -25.02 14.01 -28.63
N ASN A 489 -25.79 14.93 -28.03
CA ASN A 489 -27.13 15.29 -28.51
C ASN A 489 -27.09 15.94 -29.90
N THR A 490 -26.04 16.71 -30.21
CA THR A 490 -25.87 17.32 -31.54
C THR A 490 -25.54 16.26 -32.59
N LEU A 491 -24.64 15.30 -32.27
CA LEU A 491 -24.28 14.19 -33.15
C LEU A 491 -25.48 13.26 -33.40
N GLN A 492 -26.26 12.92 -32.37
CA GLN A 492 -27.48 12.12 -32.53
C GLN A 492 -28.54 12.82 -33.39
N ARG A 493 -28.69 14.11 -33.27
CA ARG A 493 -29.59 14.89 -34.14
C ARG A 493 -29.09 14.90 -35.60
N THR A 494 -27.79 14.99 -35.83
CA THR A 494 -27.20 15.00 -37.18
C THR A 494 -27.31 13.62 -37.84
N THR A 495 -27.14 12.52 -37.08
CA THR A 495 -27.26 11.14 -37.61
C THR A 495 -28.71 10.71 -37.80
N SER A 496 -29.66 11.23 -37.04
CA SER A 496 -31.09 10.92 -37.23
C SER A 496 -31.69 11.55 -38.50
N HIS A 497 -31.05 12.57 -39.05
CA HIS A 497 -31.48 13.19 -40.33
C HIS A 497 -30.90 12.52 -41.60
N THR A 498 -30.00 11.54 -41.46
CA THR A 498 -29.30 10.92 -42.61
C THR A 498 -29.60 9.43 -42.84
N VAL A 499 -30.55 8.83 -42.12
CA VAL A 499 -30.94 7.41 -42.39
C VAL A 499 -32.16 7.37 -43.31
N PRO A 500 -32.06 6.89 -44.56
CA PRO A 500 -33.20 6.64 -45.42
C PRO A 500 -34.02 5.48 -44.84
N ARG A 501 -35.34 5.66 -44.79
CA ARG A 501 -36.34 4.68 -44.39
C ARG A 501 -36.15 3.40 -45.19
N LYS A 502 -35.73 2.30 -44.58
CA LYS A 502 -35.69 0.95 -45.21
C LYS A 502 -37.09 0.45 -45.49
N ILE A 503 -37.29 0.08 -46.77
CA ILE A 503 -38.46 -0.64 -47.32
C ILE A 503 -38.53 -2.03 -46.67
N PRO A 504 -39.72 -2.54 -46.34
CA PRO A 504 -39.86 -3.88 -45.76
C PRO A 504 -39.76 -4.94 -46.83
N ASP A 505 -38.86 -5.90 -46.68
CA ASP A 505 -38.78 -7.09 -47.53
C ASP A 505 -39.46 -8.29 -46.89
N LYS A 506 -40.19 -9.01 -47.73
CA LYS A 506 -41.04 -10.12 -47.42
C LYS A 506 -40.29 -11.45 -47.49
N ARG A 507 -40.56 -12.31 -46.52
CA ARG A 507 -40.59 -13.79 -46.56
C ARG A 507 -39.39 -14.57 -47.09
N SER A 508 -38.87 -15.47 -46.23
CA SER A 508 -38.95 -16.91 -46.53
C SER A 508 -38.66 -17.76 -45.28
N ASP A 509 -39.56 -18.71 -45.07
CA ASP A 509 -39.43 -19.84 -44.13
C ASP A 509 -38.34 -20.81 -44.60
N THR A 510 -37.63 -21.48 -43.70
CA THR A 510 -37.58 -22.94 -43.52
C THR A 510 -36.47 -23.41 -42.59
N ALA A 511 -36.88 -24.14 -41.58
CA ALA A 511 -36.41 -25.45 -41.06
C ALA A 511 -34.98 -25.62 -40.48
N SER A 512 -35.00 -25.90 -39.18
CA SER A 512 -34.34 -26.99 -38.43
C SER A 512 -32.81 -27.18 -38.51
N ALA A 513 -32.15 -27.01 -37.34
CA ALA A 513 -31.30 -28.05 -36.76
C ALA A 513 -30.95 -27.69 -35.32
N GLN A 514 -31.26 -28.58 -34.39
CA GLN A 514 -30.82 -28.62 -33.01
C GLN A 514 -29.29 -28.77 -32.92
N ALA A 515 -28.62 -27.93 -32.11
CA ALA A 515 -27.33 -28.27 -31.53
C ALA A 515 -27.11 -27.45 -30.26
N SER A 516 -27.03 -28.19 -29.17
CA SER A 516 -26.35 -27.95 -27.87
C SER A 516 -26.08 -26.52 -27.44
N GLY A 517 -26.76 -26.13 -26.36
CA GLY A 517 -26.62 -24.85 -25.72
C GLY A 517 -25.32 -24.66 -24.97
N THR A 518 -24.57 -23.70 -25.38
CA THR A 518 -23.76 -22.84 -24.55
C THR A 518 -24.20 -21.41 -24.87
N LYS A 519 -24.91 -20.78 -23.91
CA LYS A 519 -25.24 -19.35 -24.01
C LYS A 519 -23.94 -18.56 -24.15
N PRO A 520 -23.76 -17.77 -25.22
CA PRO A 520 -22.64 -16.86 -25.30
C PRO A 520 -22.79 -15.85 -24.17
N THR A 521 -21.72 -15.66 -23.39
CA THR A 521 -21.59 -14.62 -22.38
C THR A 521 -21.78 -13.29 -23.12
N GLN A 522 -22.89 -12.61 -22.87
CA GLN A 522 -23.14 -11.27 -23.43
C GLN A 522 -21.99 -10.37 -23.00
N VAL A 523 -21.20 -9.90 -23.96
CA VAL A 523 -20.22 -8.83 -23.77
C VAL A 523 -21.03 -7.57 -23.44
N PRO A 524 -20.74 -6.85 -22.34
CA PRO A 524 -21.45 -5.62 -22.00
C PRO A 524 -21.29 -4.59 -23.13
N ASP A 525 -22.37 -4.03 -23.63
CA ASP A 525 -22.39 -3.11 -24.77
C ASP A 525 -21.71 -1.77 -24.50
N SER A 526 -21.41 -1.42 -23.22
CA SER A 526 -20.60 -0.25 -22.88
C SER A 526 -19.75 -0.47 -21.63
N VAL A 527 -18.56 0.13 -21.60
CA VAL A 527 -17.68 0.13 -20.42
C VAL A 527 -18.38 0.75 -19.21
N GLN A 528 -19.30 1.69 -19.41
CA GLN A 528 -20.07 2.31 -18.33
C GLN A 528 -20.95 1.32 -17.58
N GLU A 529 -21.53 0.29 -18.24
CA GLU A 529 -22.31 -0.75 -17.58
C GLU A 529 -21.48 -1.65 -16.65
N ILE A 530 -20.18 -1.78 -16.90
CA ILE A 530 -19.27 -2.49 -16.02
C ILE A 530 -19.13 -1.76 -14.69
N PHE A 531 -18.99 -0.43 -14.73
CA PHE A 531 -18.83 0.39 -13.53
C PHE A 531 -20.16 0.66 -12.80
N PHE A 532 -21.26 0.80 -13.55
CA PHE A 532 -22.58 1.21 -13.04
C PHE A 532 -23.69 0.32 -13.62
N PRO A 533 -23.74 -0.96 -13.25
CA PRO A 533 -24.77 -1.88 -13.76
C PRO A 533 -26.16 -1.45 -13.27
N ASP A 534 -27.16 -1.54 -14.14
CA ASP A 534 -28.56 -1.22 -13.81
C ASP A 534 -29.17 -2.23 -12.82
N LYS A 535 -28.65 -3.45 -12.75
CA LYS A 535 -28.99 -4.46 -11.75
C LYS A 535 -27.79 -4.76 -10.85
N PRO A 536 -27.99 -4.95 -9.53
CA PRO A 536 -26.88 -5.26 -8.63
C PRO A 536 -26.22 -6.58 -9.01
N ALA A 537 -24.95 -6.51 -9.39
CA ALA A 537 -24.15 -7.70 -9.69
C ALA A 537 -23.86 -8.49 -8.41
N VAL A 538 -24.19 -9.78 -8.42
CA VAL A 538 -23.90 -10.70 -7.32
C VAL A 538 -22.57 -11.40 -7.64
N LEU A 539 -21.57 -11.21 -6.80
CA LEU A 539 -20.39 -12.09 -6.74
C LEU A 539 -20.83 -13.40 -6.06
N ARG A 540 -21.00 -14.45 -6.85
CA ARG A 540 -21.10 -15.81 -6.33
C ARG A 540 -19.72 -16.34 -5.94
#